data_a349bc1af7306917042b9c4a9a392082
#
_entry.id   a349bc1af7306917042b9c4a9a392082
#
_cell.length_a   1.000
_cell.length_b   1.000
_cell.length_c   1.000
_cell.angle_alpha   90.00
_cell.angle_beta   90.00
_cell.angle_gamma   90.00
#
_symmetry.space_group_name_H-M   'P 1'
#
loop_
_entity.id
_entity.type
_entity.pdbx_description
1 polymer ?
#
loop_
_entity_poly.entity_id
_entity_poly.type
_entity_poly.pdbx_seq_one_letter_code
_entity_poly.pdbx_strand_id
1 'polypeptide(L)'
;MSFDLVLFGGTGDLTWRKLMPALFQAWRHGKLPEGGRILAVSRQQLSDDAYRGWVKERFAEVEDAKRPSDVEFARFAALLHHLSMDLSHAADYARLRAWLSSGAAGGGGGAADVDVMYLATSPELFPVVCANLGASGLNGPNVRVVLEKPLGHDLDSARAINAVVRSVFT
;
A
#
# COMPACT_ATOMS: atom_id res chain seq x y z
N MET A 1 -6.77 0.59 -17.49
CA MET A 1 -6.89 1.37 -16.24
C MET A 1 -5.66 1.15 -15.38
N SER A 2 -4.99 2.23 -14.99
CA SER A 2 -3.79 2.15 -14.15
C SER A 2 -4.18 2.32 -12.67
N PHE A 3 -3.36 1.77 -11.77
CA PHE A 3 -3.58 1.92 -10.34
C PHE A 3 -2.24 2.10 -9.61
N ASP A 4 -2.28 2.78 -8.48
CA ASP A 4 -1.23 2.75 -7.48
C ASP A 4 -1.84 2.21 -6.19
N LEU A 5 -1.23 1.18 -5.63
CA LEU A 5 -1.63 0.61 -4.35
C LEU A 5 -0.59 0.97 -3.31
N VAL A 6 -0.99 1.72 -2.29
CA VAL A 6 -0.13 2.12 -1.19
C VAL A 6 -0.43 1.24 0.02
N LEU A 7 0.57 0.49 0.47
CA LEU A 7 0.45 -0.40 1.63
C LEU A 7 1.07 0.30 2.85
N PHE A 8 0.24 0.92 3.68
CA PHE A 8 0.70 1.49 4.94
C PHE A 8 0.99 0.34 5.91
N GLY A 9 2.24 0.23 6.35
CA GLY A 9 2.70 -0.92 7.11
C GLY A 9 3.25 -2.03 6.22
N GLY A 10 3.92 -1.66 5.13
CA GLY A 10 4.39 -2.58 4.09
C GLY A 10 5.38 -3.65 4.52
N THR A 11 5.97 -3.51 5.71
CA THR A 11 6.87 -4.53 6.27
C THR A 11 6.26 -5.27 7.47
N GLY A 12 4.98 -5.03 7.77
CA GLY A 12 4.30 -5.67 8.88
C GLY A 12 3.87 -7.10 8.58
N ASP A 13 3.52 -7.83 9.63
CA ASP A 13 3.08 -9.23 9.54
C ASP A 13 1.88 -9.42 8.60
N LEU A 14 0.88 -8.54 8.70
CA LEU A 14 -0.31 -8.63 7.88
C LEU A 14 0.04 -8.53 6.39
N THR A 15 0.93 -7.60 6.06
CA THR A 15 1.34 -7.38 4.67
C THR A 15 1.97 -8.63 4.07
N TRP A 16 2.98 -9.19 4.72
CA TRP A 16 3.70 -10.29 4.09
C TRP A 16 3.00 -11.64 4.26
N ARG A 17 2.20 -11.83 5.30
CA ARG A 17 1.48 -13.11 5.50
C ARG A 17 0.23 -13.23 4.66
N LYS A 18 -0.49 -12.15 4.46
CA LYS A 18 -1.80 -12.15 3.79
C LYS A 18 -1.82 -11.36 2.51
N LEU A 19 -1.42 -10.10 2.58
CA LEU A 19 -1.60 -9.18 1.46
C LEU A 19 -0.65 -9.48 0.32
N MET A 20 0.64 -9.63 0.62
CA MET A 20 1.63 -9.84 -0.44
C MET A 20 1.42 -11.16 -1.18
N PRO A 21 1.17 -12.29 -0.50
CA PRO A 21 0.83 -13.53 -1.20
C PRO A 21 -0.46 -13.41 -2.02
N ALA A 22 -1.48 -12.72 -1.50
CA ALA A 22 -2.73 -12.53 -2.22
C ALA A 22 -2.54 -11.66 -3.48
N LEU A 23 -1.75 -10.59 -3.38
CA LEU A 23 -1.42 -9.74 -4.51
C LEU A 23 -0.64 -10.51 -5.57
N PHE A 24 0.31 -11.33 -5.15
CA PHE A 24 1.06 -12.16 -6.09
C PHE A 24 0.15 -13.14 -6.83
N GLN A 25 -0.76 -13.81 -6.12
CA GLN A 25 -1.70 -14.73 -6.75
C GLN A 25 -2.64 -14.01 -7.72
N ALA A 26 -3.13 -12.82 -7.35
CA ALA A 26 -3.97 -12.02 -8.23
C ALA A 26 -3.19 -11.61 -9.49
N TRP A 27 -1.93 -11.23 -9.34
CA TRP A 27 -1.07 -10.88 -10.46
C TRP A 27 -0.81 -12.11 -11.36
N ARG A 28 -0.47 -13.25 -10.76
CA ARG A 28 -0.20 -14.51 -11.48
C ARG A 28 -1.38 -14.93 -12.35
N HIS A 29 -2.59 -14.73 -11.86
CA HIS A 29 -3.82 -15.11 -12.56
C HIS A 29 -4.40 -13.99 -13.43
N GLY A 30 -3.65 -12.93 -13.66
CA GLY A 30 -4.06 -11.83 -14.54
C GLY A 30 -5.21 -10.99 -14.01
N LYS A 31 -5.44 -10.99 -12.69
CA LYS A 31 -6.53 -10.24 -12.06
C LYS A 31 -6.17 -8.81 -11.68
N LEU A 32 -4.90 -8.43 -11.73
CA LEU A 32 -4.49 -7.04 -11.51
C LEU A 32 -4.44 -6.31 -12.84
N PRO A 33 -4.99 -5.08 -12.92
CA PRO A 33 -4.87 -4.29 -14.14
C PRO A 33 -3.40 -4.02 -14.49
N GLU A 34 -3.10 -3.95 -15.76
CA GLU A 34 -1.77 -3.58 -16.23
C GLU A 34 -1.48 -2.11 -15.90
N GLY A 35 -0.20 -1.78 -15.77
CA GLY A 35 0.22 -0.42 -15.48
C GLY A 35 0.11 -0.04 -14.02
N GLY A 36 0.02 -1.02 -13.12
CA GLY A 36 -0.06 -0.78 -11.69
C GLY A 36 1.30 -0.73 -11.01
N ARG A 37 1.34 -0.02 -9.87
CA ARG A 37 2.49 -0.02 -8.97
C ARG A 37 2.02 -0.35 -7.56
N ILE A 38 2.88 -0.98 -6.78
CA ILE A 38 2.63 -1.29 -5.38
C ILE A 38 3.71 -0.59 -4.55
N LEU A 39 3.31 0.38 -3.74
CA LEU A 39 4.22 1.12 -2.88
C LEU A 39 4.04 0.68 -1.44
N ALA A 40 5.09 0.08 -0.87
CA ALA A 40 5.12 -0.23 0.55
C ALA A 40 5.65 0.97 1.31
N VAL A 41 4.97 1.33 2.38
CA VAL A 41 5.35 2.45 3.26
C VAL A 41 5.69 1.89 4.62
N SER A 42 6.86 2.21 5.15
CA SER A 42 7.29 1.83 6.49
C SER A 42 8.31 2.84 7.00
N ARG A 43 8.66 2.72 8.29
CA ARG A 43 9.69 3.58 8.88
C ARG A 43 11.11 3.18 8.47
N GLN A 44 11.29 1.96 7.96
CA GLN A 44 12.59 1.46 7.58
C GLN A 44 13.13 2.21 6.38
N GLN A 45 14.43 2.43 6.36
CA GLN A 45 15.12 3.05 5.24
C GLN A 45 15.52 1.96 4.25
N LEU A 46 14.65 1.68 3.30
CA LEU A 46 14.87 0.63 2.30
C LEU A 46 14.80 1.22 0.90
N SER A 47 15.72 0.80 0.05
CA SER A 47 15.58 1.02 -1.39
C SER A 47 14.53 0.07 -1.96
N ASP A 48 14.09 0.30 -3.18
CA ASP A 48 13.20 -0.62 -3.87
C ASP A 48 13.81 -2.02 -3.95
N ASP A 49 15.08 -2.12 -4.29
CA ASP A 49 15.78 -3.41 -4.38
C ASP A 49 15.87 -4.12 -3.04
N ALA A 50 16.15 -3.38 -1.97
CA ALA A 50 16.21 -3.96 -0.62
C ALA A 50 14.83 -4.48 -0.19
N TYR A 51 13.77 -3.74 -0.49
CA TYR A 51 12.41 -4.18 -0.19
C TYR A 51 12.03 -5.42 -0.99
N ARG A 52 12.37 -5.45 -2.27
CA ARG A 52 12.13 -6.61 -3.13
C ARG A 52 12.85 -7.85 -2.62
N GLY A 53 14.08 -7.70 -2.14
CA GLY A 53 14.83 -8.78 -1.50
C GLY A 53 14.16 -9.27 -0.24
N TRP A 54 13.65 -8.37 0.59
CA TRP A 54 12.90 -8.72 1.79
C TRP A 54 11.65 -9.53 1.46
N VAL A 55 10.90 -9.12 0.45
CA VAL A 55 9.70 -9.84 -0.01
C VAL A 55 10.07 -11.23 -0.53
N LYS A 56 11.15 -11.33 -1.29
CA LYS A 56 11.61 -12.62 -1.82
C LYS A 56 11.93 -13.60 -0.69
N GLU A 57 12.60 -13.14 0.36
CA GLU A 57 12.90 -13.96 1.53
C GLU A 57 11.62 -14.45 2.22
N ARG A 58 10.62 -13.58 2.32
CA ARG A 58 9.34 -13.95 2.92
C ARG A 58 8.59 -14.98 2.07
N PHE A 59 8.62 -14.86 0.75
CA PHE A 59 8.02 -15.87 -0.12
C PHE A 59 8.67 -17.23 -0.01
N ALA A 60 9.95 -17.30 0.36
CA ALA A 60 10.61 -18.58 0.60
C ALA A 60 10.00 -19.37 1.76
N GLU A 61 9.26 -18.71 2.65
CA GLU A 61 8.57 -19.33 3.77
C GLU A 61 7.16 -19.83 3.41
N VAL A 62 6.68 -19.56 2.20
CA VAL A 62 5.35 -19.96 1.73
C VAL A 62 5.41 -21.40 1.19
N GLU A 63 4.27 -22.10 1.20
CA GLU A 63 4.14 -23.43 0.63
C GLU A 63 4.61 -23.48 -0.84
N ASP A 64 5.28 -24.57 -1.24
CA ASP A 64 5.87 -24.71 -2.56
C ASP A 64 4.90 -24.40 -3.70
N ALA A 65 3.65 -24.88 -3.60
CA ALA A 65 2.63 -24.66 -4.63
C ALA A 65 2.26 -23.19 -4.83
N LYS A 66 2.47 -22.36 -3.80
CA LYS A 66 2.14 -20.93 -3.84
C LYS A 66 3.38 -20.05 -4.06
N ARG A 67 4.55 -20.67 -4.05
CA ARG A 67 5.81 -19.96 -4.20
C ARG A 67 6.02 -19.54 -5.64
N PRO A 68 6.46 -18.29 -5.91
CA PRO A 68 6.80 -17.89 -7.28
C PRO A 68 8.07 -18.56 -7.77
N SER A 69 8.14 -18.82 -9.07
CA SER A 69 9.41 -19.13 -9.71
C SER A 69 10.27 -17.84 -9.74
N ASP A 70 11.57 -17.98 -10.00
CA ASP A 70 12.45 -16.81 -10.07
C ASP A 70 12.00 -15.82 -11.15
N VAL A 71 11.56 -16.33 -12.29
CA VAL A 71 11.06 -15.49 -13.39
C VAL A 71 9.78 -14.77 -12.99
N GLU A 72 8.83 -15.48 -12.39
CA GLU A 72 7.57 -14.89 -11.92
C GLU A 72 7.84 -13.82 -10.87
N PHE A 73 8.71 -14.12 -9.91
CA PHE A 73 9.03 -13.15 -8.87
C PHE A 73 9.68 -11.90 -9.43
N ALA A 74 10.62 -12.03 -10.37
CA ALA A 74 11.27 -10.87 -10.96
C ALA A 74 10.27 -9.95 -11.66
N ARG A 75 9.28 -10.51 -12.35
CA ARG A 75 8.23 -9.73 -13.01
C ARG A 75 7.30 -9.06 -12.00
N PHE A 76 6.88 -9.78 -10.98
CA PHE A 76 6.04 -9.22 -9.93
C PHE A 76 6.77 -8.15 -9.14
N ALA A 77 8.04 -8.40 -8.80
CA ALA A 77 8.85 -7.46 -8.03
C ALA A 77 9.05 -6.11 -8.74
N ALA A 78 8.96 -6.09 -10.06
CA ALA A 78 9.04 -4.84 -10.80
C ALA A 78 7.91 -3.87 -10.45
N LEU A 79 6.79 -4.36 -9.90
CA LEU A 79 5.69 -3.53 -9.42
C LEU A 79 5.94 -2.96 -8.02
N LEU A 80 6.89 -3.53 -7.28
CA LEU A 80 7.10 -3.23 -5.86
C LEU A 80 8.06 -2.07 -5.69
N HIS A 81 7.66 -1.11 -4.86
CA HIS A 81 8.46 0.06 -4.49
C HIS A 81 8.36 0.29 -3.00
N HIS A 82 9.27 1.05 -2.44
CA HIS A 82 9.26 1.38 -1.03
C HIS A 82 9.48 2.87 -0.80
N LEU A 83 8.76 3.43 0.17
CA LEU A 83 8.95 4.81 0.63
C LEU A 83 9.04 4.80 2.16
N SER A 84 10.11 5.37 2.69
CA SER A 84 10.27 5.52 4.12
C SER A 84 9.44 6.71 4.60
N MET A 85 8.52 6.45 5.54
CA MET A 85 7.65 7.48 6.12
C MET A 85 7.41 7.22 7.60
N ASP A 86 7.33 8.29 8.36
CA ASP A 86 6.70 8.28 9.67
C ASP A 86 5.24 8.71 9.48
N LEU A 87 4.30 7.81 9.79
CA LEU A 87 2.88 8.04 9.52
C LEU A 87 2.26 9.16 10.36
N SER A 88 2.93 9.55 11.44
CA SER A 88 2.49 10.68 12.26
C SER A 88 3.12 12.02 11.83
N HIS A 89 4.01 12.00 10.84
CA HIS A 89 4.74 13.19 10.39
C HIS A 89 4.12 13.75 9.11
N ALA A 90 3.38 14.85 9.23
CA ALA A 90 2.62 15.42 8.12
C ALA A 90 3.48 15.71 6.87
N ALA A 91 4.72 16.17 7.06
CA ALA A 91 5.60 16.50 5.95
C ALA A 91 5.94 15.29 5.06
N ASP A 92 5.92 14.08 5.60
CA ASP A 92 6.22 12.88 4.84
C ASP A 92 5.15 12.57 3.79
N TYR A 93 3.91 13.03 4.02
CA TYR A 93 2.82 12.85 3.06
C TYR A 93 3.01 13.69 1.79
N ALA A 94 3.76 14.77 1.85
CA ALA A 94 4.15 15.52 0.65
C ALA A 94 5.05 14.67 -0.26
N ARG A 95 5.93 13.87 0.33
CA ARG A 95 6.78 12.92 -0.42
C ARG A 95 5.93 11.82 -1.05
N LEU A 96 4.93 11.31 -0.34
CA LEU A 96 4.00 10.33 -0.88
C LEU A 96 3.24 10.91 -2.06
N ARG A 97 2.73 12.12 -1.93
CA ARG A 97 2.03 12.80 -3.01
C ARG A 97 2.92 12.98 -4.24
N ALA A 98 4.16 13.40 -4.03
CA ALA A 98 5.13 13.54 -5.13
C ALA A 98 5.39 12.21 -5.83
N TRP A 99 5.51 11.11 -5.07
CA TRP A 99 5.72 9.79 -5.64
C TRP A 99 4.52 9.35 -6.49
N LEU A 100 3.31 9.54 -5.99
CA LEU A 100 2.09 9.20 -6.73
C LEU A 100 1.95 10.02 -8.01
N SER A 101 2.39 11.27 -8.01
CA SER A 101 2.34 12.15 -9.18
C SER A 101 3.44 11.85 -10.20
N SER A 102 4.45 11.07 -9.84
CA SER A 102 5.61 10.81 -10.71
C SER A 102 5.29 9.91 -11.91
N GLY A 103 4.12 9.33 -11.92
CA GLY A 103 3.63 8.55 -13.05
C GLY A 103 3.45 7.09 -12.74
N ALA A 104 2.48 6.48 -13.41
CA ALA A 104 2.22 5.04 -13.29
C ALA A 104 3.31 4.24 -14.02
N ALA A 105 3.44 2.96 -13.66
CA ALA A 105 4.33 2.05 -14.37
C ALA A 105 3.99 2.02 -15.86
N GLY A 106 5.02 1.99 -16.69
CA GLY A 106 4.81 2.05 -18.13
C GLY A 106 5.25 3.36 -18.76
N GLY A 107 5.69 4.33 -17.95
CA GLY A 107 6.36 5.54 -18.43
C GLY A 107 5.48 6.57 -19.09
N GLY A 108 4.17 6.50 -18.91
CA GLY A 108 3.25 7.44 -19.50
C GLY A 108 3.27 8.83 -18.87
N GLY A 109 3.94 9.02 -17.77
CA GLY A 109 3.93 10.26 -16.99
C GLY A 109 2.53 10.59 -16.44
N GLY A 110 2.47 11.14 -15.25
CA GLY A 110 1.22 11.53 -14.62
C GLY A 110 0.69 10.50 -13.64
N ALA A 111 -0.33 10.88 -12.91
CA ALA A 111 -0.92 10.07 -11.84
C ALA A 111 -1.66 8.85 -12.40
N ALA A 112 -1.75 7.79 -11.61
CA ALA A 112 -2.57 6.64 -11.92
C ALA A 112 -4.06 7.00 -11.91
N ASP A 113 -4.87 6.21 -12.58
CA ASP A 113 -6.33 6.42 -12.63
C ASP A 113 -6.99 6.27 -11.27
N VAL A 114 -6.48 5.34 -10.46
CA VAL A 114 -6.99 5.07 -9.11
C VAL A 114 -5.81 4.90 -8.16
N ASP A 115 -5.90 5.55 -7.01
CA ASP A 115 -4.98 5.38 -5.90
C ASP A 115 -5.70 4.65 -4.78
N VAL A 116 -5.20 3.47 -4.39
CA VAL A 116 -5.75 2.67 -3.29
C VAL A 116 -4.84 2.79 -2.09
N MET A 117 -5.38 3.30 -0.99
CA MET A 117 -4.67 3.43 0.28
C MET A 117 -5.10 2.28 1.19
N TYR A 118 -4.25 1.28 1.32
CA TYR A 118 -4.52 0.11 2.15
C TYR A 118 -3.83 0.27 3.50
N LEU A 119 -4.61 0.41 4.56
CA LEU A 119 -4.09 0.63 5.90
C LEU A 119 -3.90 -0.72 6.61
N ALA A 120 -2.68 -1.26 6.51
CA ALA A 120 -2.29 -2.52 7.14
C ALA A 120 -1.52 -2.28 8.44
N THR A 121 -1.80 -1.16 9.09
CA THR A 121 -1.19 -0.76 10.36
C THR A 121 -2.15 -1.05 11.51
N SER A 122 -1.69 -0.78 12.73
CA SER A 122 -2.56 -0.79 13.90
C SER A 122 -3.75 0.17 13.70
N PRO A 123 -4.97 -0.20 14.09
CA PRO A 123 -6.15 0.67 13.97
C PRO A 123 -5.98 2.03 14.64
N GLU A 124 -5.14 2.13 15.65
CA GLU A 124 -4.86 3.38 16.36
C GLU A 124 -4.24 4.44 15.45
N LEU A 125 -3.59 4.02 14.37
CA LEU A 125 -2.98 4.93 13.39
C LEU A 125 -3.95 5.36 12.29
N PHE A 126 -5.11 4.71 12.14
CA PHE A 126 -6.04 5.03 11.07
C PHE A 126 -6.46 6.51 11.08
N PRO A 127 -6.85 7.10 12.23
CA PRO A 127 -7.24 8.50 12.23
C PRO A 127 -6.12 9.45 11.78
N VAL A 128 -4.89 9.23 12.24
CA VAL A 128 -3.78 10.11 11.88
C VAL A 128 -3.40 9.97 10.41
N VAL A 129 -3.43 8.75 9.89
CA VAL A 129 -3.16 8.52 8.46
C VAL A 129 -4.23 9.20 7.60
N CYS A 130 -5.51 8.99 7.92
CA CYS A 130 -6.60 9.60 7.17
C CYS A 130 -6.56 11.13 7.22
N ALA A 131 -6.33 11.70 8.39
CA ALA A 131 -6.22 13.16 8.54
C ALA A 131 -5.08 13.74 7.71
N ASN A 132 -3.92 13.09 7.72
CA ASN A 132 -2.76 13.53 6.95
C ASN A 132 -2.96 13.35 5.43
N LEU A 133 -3.63 12.29 5.01
CA LEU A 133 -3.99 12.11 3.60
C LEU A 133 -4.89 13.26 3.13
N GLY A 134 -5.89 13.62 3.92
CA GLY A 134 -6.77 14.74 3.61
C GLY A 134 -6.03 16.05 3.55
N ALA A 135 -5.18 16.34 4.56
CA ALA A 135 -4.42 17.56 4.64
C ALA A 135 -3.42 17.73 3.48
N SER A 136 -2.92 16.63 2.93
CA SER A 136 -1.98 16.65 1.81
C SER A 136 -2.68 16.63 0.43
N GLY A 137 -4.00 16.61 0.41
CA GLY A 137 -4.77 16.56 -0.84
C GLY A 137 -4.90 15.19 -1.46
N LEU A 138 -4.63 14.12 -0.70
CA LEU A 138 -4.73 12.74 -1.17
C LEU A 138 -6.10 12.14 -0.80
N ASN A 139 -7.16 12.90 -0.98
CA ASN A 139 -8.54 12.49 -0.70
C ASN A 139 -9.49 12.81 -1.85
N GLY A 140 -8.96 12.88 -3.06
CA GLY A 140 -9.76 13.14 -4.25
C GLY A 140 -10.66 11.97 -4.66
N PRO A 141 -11.49 12.17 -5.69
CA PRO A 141 -12.45 11.14 -6.12
C PRO A 141 -11.79 9.88 -6.68
N ASN A 142 -10.52 9.96 -7.08
CA ASN A 142 -9.75 8.81 -7.56
C ASN A 142 -9.13 7.99 -6.43
N VAL A 143 -9.24 8.43 -5.17
CA VAL A 143 -8.63 7.76 -4.02
C VAL A 143 -9.63 6.82 -3.37
N ARG A 144 -9.18 5.62 -3.04
CA ARG A 144 -9.94 4.61 -2.30
C ARG A 144 -9.16 4.23 -1.06
N VAL A 145 -9.86 4.10 0.06
CA VAL A 145 -9.24 3.70 1.33
C VAL A 145 -9.79 2.34 1.74
N VAL A 146 -8.88 1.43 2.07
CA VAL A 146 -9.21 0.09 2.57
C VAL A 146 -8.69 -0.03 3.99
N LEU A 147 -9.57 -0.40 4.91
CA LEU A 147 -9.23 -0.60 6.31
C LEU A 147 -9.42 -2.07 6.65
N GLU A 148 -8.42 -2.66 7.33
CA GLU A 148 -8.53 -4.03 7.83
C GLU A 148 -9.36 -4.08 9.11
N LYS A 149 -10.13 -5.15 9.25
CA LYS A 149 -10.88 -5.42 10.47
C LYS A 149 -10.00 -6.14 11.50
N PRO A 150 -10.23 -5.89 12.79
CA PRO A 150 -11.24 -5.00 13.36
C PRO A 150 -10.84 -3.53 13.25
N LEU A 151 -11.85 -2.66 13.11
CA LEU A 151 -11.63 -1.21 12.97
C LEU A 151 -11.31 -0.50 14.28
N GLY A 152 -11.14 -1.23 15.35
CA GLY A 152 -10.83 -0.71 16.68
C GLY A 152 -10.98 -1.80 17.72
N HIS A 153 -10.79 -1.45 18.99
CA HIS A 153 -10.87 -2.40 20.08
C HIS A 153 -12.31 -2.61 20.56
N ASP A 154 -13.18 -1.64 20.33
CA ASP A 154 -14.57 -1.65 20.74
C ASP A 154 -15.42 -0.80 19.79
N LEU A 155 -16.71 -0.71 20.08
CA LEU A 155 -17.64 0.05 19.24
C LEU A 155 -17.31 1.54 19.20
N ASP A 156 -16.87 2.12 20.30
CA ASP A 156 -16.55 3.55 20.37
C ASP A 156 -15.32 3.87 19.52
N SER A 157 -14.26 3.07 19.57
CA SER A 157 -13.08 3.24 18.73
C SER A 157 -13.43 3.08 17.25
N ALA A 158 -14.27 2.11 16.91
CA ALA A 158 -14.70 1.89 15.54
C ALA A 158 -15.50 3.08 15.01
N ARG A 159 -16.37 3.67 15.81
CA ARG A 159 -17.13 4.87 15.46
C ARG A 159 -16.23 6.08 15.28
N ALA A 160 -15.24 6.25 16.14
CA ALA A 160 -14.28 7.35 16.02
C ALA A 160 -13.48 7.24 14.72
N ILE A 161 -13.01 6.04 14.38
CA ILE A 161 -12.30 5.78 13.12
C ILE A 161 -13.19 6.10 11.92
N ASN A 162 -14.42 5.59 11.93
CA ASN A 162 -15.36 5.87 10.84
C ASN A 162 -15.65 7.36 10.68
N ALA A 163 -15.79 8.09 11.79
CA ALA A 163 -16.03 9.53 11.73
C ALA A 163 -14.88 10.28 11.06
N VAL A 164 -13.63 9.91 11.39
CA VAL A 164 -12.46 10.53 10.76
C VAL A 164 -12.41 10.18 9.27
N VAL A 165 -12.61 8.92 8.92
CA VAL A 165 -12.60 8.50 7.51
C VAL A 165 -13.66 9.25 6.70
N ARG A 166 -14.88 9.35 7.22
CA ARG A 166 -15.96 10.08 6.54
C ARG A 166 -15.70 11.57 6.43
N SER A 167 -15.01 12.18 7.39
CA SER A 167 -14.68 13.60 7.34
C SER A 167 -13.66 13.93 6.25
N VAL A 168 -12.83 12.96 5.88
CA VAL A 168 -11.74 13.14 4.91
C VAL A 168 -12.14 12.63 3.52
N PHE A 169 -12.82 11.48 3.47
CA PHE A 169 -13.21 10.83 2.22
C PHE A 169 -14.73 10.78 2.12
N THR A 170 -15.25 11.34 1.06
CA THR A 170 -16.71 11.38 0.82
C THR A 170 -17.15 10.35 -0.20
#